data_820a5be58ca7ac50d141d856ed40f5ef
#
_entry.id   820a5be58ca7ac50d141d856ed40f5ef
#
_cell.length_a   1.000
_cell.length_b   1.000
_cell.length_c   1.000
_cell.angle_alpha   90.00
_cell.angle_beta   90.00
_cell.angle_gamma   90.00
#
_symmetry.space_group_name_H-M   'P 1'
#
loop_
_entity.id
_entity.type
_entity.pdbx_description
1 polymer ?
#
loop_
_entity_poly.entity_id
_entity_poly.type
_entity_poly.pdbx_seq_one_letter_code
_entity_poly.pdbx_strand_id
1 'polypeptide(L)'
;YDYLVRNDYSFTKRVDSLDMFNSLMFSKLSEPLSSRYRNTLSDLAAKLRSELVRSGEISVTYLDRIVLRHSNNTSFNTTRRHLNVLVNYLRDNGFPIDKSKLKARKQEEVLHKPIENVSSKLELVKSYNKNLYICCLLTYGCLLRPHKEIRLLKWGDFSNDLSFIRLSGDRVKSKRNRVVPVPLYVRSELVKGPSNYNIFSGGEKAYNNSYFSLVWKRFKRSFPAIDDGITLYSFRHSGAMEIYRRTGSLHKLQR
;
A
#
# COMPACT_ATOMS: atom_id res chain seq x y z
N TYR A 1 -2.27 -2.83 57.51
CA TYR A 1 -1.21 -1.89 57.08
C TYR A 1 -0.48 -2.45 55.83
N ASP A 2 -0.08 -3.71 55.85
CA ASP A 2 0.64 -4.35 54.71
C ASP A 2 -0.18 -4.45 53.41
N TYR A 3 -1.51 -4.58 53.50
CA TYR A 3 -2.39 -4.67 52.34
C TYR A 3 -2.48 -3.34 51.58
N LEU A 4 -2.57 -2.22 52.30
CA LEU A 4 -2.62 -0.88 51.72
C LEU A 4 -1.28 -0.48 51.06
N VAL A 5 -0.16 -0.77 51.75
CA VAL A 5 1.18 -0.49 51.23
C VAL A 5 1.45 -1.27 49.92
N ARG A 6 1.02 -2.55 49.85
CA ARG A 6 1.18 -3.36 48.64
C ARG A 6 0.32 -2.84 47.46
N ASN A 7 -0.89 -2.36 47.74
CA ASN A 7 -1.75 -1.80 46.69
C ASN A 7 -1.24 -0.46 46.18
N ASP A 8 -0.77 0.43 47.05
CA ASP A 8 -0.17 1.72 46.63
C ASP A 8 1.11 1.51 45.81
N TYR A 9 1.97 0.59 46.20
CA TYR A 9 3.18 0.25 45.44
C TYR A 9 2.86 -0.33 44.06
N SER A 10 1.84 -1.20 43.97
CA SER A 10 1.42 -1.78 42.70
C SER A 10 0.77 -0.74 41.79
N PHE A 11 0.03 0.24 42.34
CA PHE A 11 -0.58 1.35 41.62
C PHE A 11 0.47 2.31 41.09
N THR A 12 1.43 2.73 41.92
CA THR A 12 2.52 3.62 41.53
C THR A 12 3.35 3.00 40.40
N LYS A 13 3.73 1.72 40.54
CA LYS A 13 4.46 0.99 39.48
C LYS A 13 3.71 0.90 38.16
N ARG A 14 2.37 0.79 38.20
CA ARG A 14 1.52 0.80 36.99
C ARG A 14 1.50 2.17 36.31
N VAL A 15 1.40 3.23 37.07
CA VAL A 15 1.42 4.61 36.54
C VAL A 15 2.75 4.87 35.85
N ASP A 16 3.86 4.57 36.54
CA ASP A 16 5.22 4.73 35.98
C ASP A 16 5.43 3.95 34.67
N SER A 17 4.94 2.70 34.63
CA SER A 17 5.02 1.88 33.41
C SER A 17 4.19 2.45 32.27
N LEU A 18 2.99 3.00 32.55
CA LEU A 18 2.12 3.58 31.53
C LEU A 18 2.71 4.88 30.97
N ASP A 19 3.27 5.72 31.85
CA ASP A 19 3.90 6.98 31.43
C ASP A 19 5.16 6.74 30.61
N MET A 20 5.99 5.77 31.01
CA MET A 20 7.13 5.33 30.22
C MET A 20 6.69 4.81 28.85
N PHE A 21 5.67 3.95 28.79
CA PHE A 21 5.14 3.44 27.53
C PHE A 21 4.65 4.57 26.61
N ASN A 22 3.86 5.51 27.14
CA ASN A 22 3.31 6.64 26.38
C ASN A 22 4.43 7.52 25.82
N SER A 23 5.44 7.84 26.63
CA SER A 23 6.61 8.64 26.22
C SER A 23 7.39 7.97 25.09
N LEU A 24 7.69 6.68 25.22
CA LEU A 24 8.39 5.89 24.20
C LEU A 24 7.58 5.79 22.90
N MET A 25 6.27 5.55 22.98
CA MET A 25 5.42 5.50 21.79
C MET A 25 5.29 6.86 21.11
N PHE A 26 5.19 7.95 21.88
CA PHE A 26 5.20 9.30 21.31
C PHE A 26 6.50 9.56 20.53
N SER A 27 7.65 9.26 21.13
CA SER A 27 8.97 9.38 20.47
C SER A 27 9.03 8.57 19.18
N LYS A 28 8.64 7.28 19.23
CA LYS A 28 8.65 6.38 18.05
C LYS A 28 7.74 6.85 16.92
N LEU A 29 6.56 7.33 17.23
CA LEU A 29 5.59 7.77 16.24
C LEU A 29 5.89 9.18 15.69
N SER A 30 6.74 9.95 16.37
CA SER A 30 7.23 11.27 15.90
C SER A 30 8.37 11.17 14.88
N GLU A 31 8.97 9.99 14.69
CA GLU A 31 9.97 9.77 13.65
C GLU A 31 9.42 10.11 12.25
N PRO A 32 10.29 10.41 11.24
CA PRO A 32 9.88 10.73 9.87
C PRO A 32 9.32 9.51 9.12
N LEU A 33 8.18 9.00 9.58
CA LEU A 33 7.47 7.86 9.01
C LEU A 33 6.44 8.31 7.97
N SER A 34 6.17 7.45 6.97
CA SER A 34 5.03 7.70 6.09
C SER A 34 3.72 7.64 6.88
N SER A 35 2.73 8.48 6.54
CA SER A 35 1.44 8.57 7.26
C SER A 35 0.76 7.20 7.40
N ARG A 36 0.77 6.37 6.35
CA ARG A 36 0.19 5.02 6.39
C ARG A 36 0.91 4.11 7.39
N TYR A 37 2.24 4.16 7.41
CA TYR A 37 3.02 3.31 8.33
C TYR A 37 2.86 3.78 9.77
N ARG A 38 2.88 5.11 10.00
CA ARG A 38 2.60 5.71 11.31
C ARG A 38 1.24 5.27 11.84
N ASN A 39 0.17 5.34 11.04
CA ASN A 39 -1.17 4.90 11.44
C ASN A 39 -1.19 3.42 11.84
N THR A 40 -0.51 2.55 11.06
CA THR A 40 -0.41 1.13 11.38
C THR A 40 0.30 0.87 12.71
N LEU A 41 1.39 1.57 12.98
CA LEU A 41 2.10 1.47 14.27
C LEU A 41 1.27 2.06 15.42
N SER A 42 0.57 3.18 15.20
CA SER A 42 -0.34 3.79 16.17
C SER A 42 -1.47 2.86 16.58
N ASP A 43 -2.10 2.18 15.62
CA ASP A 43 -3.16 1.19 15.89
C ASP A 43 -2.64 0.01 16.74
N LEU A 44 -1.41 -0.44 16.48
CA LEU A 44 -0.78 -1.48 17.30
C LEU A 44 -0.40 -0.96 18.67
N ALA A 45 0.17 0.22 18.77
CA ALA A 45 0.52 0.86 20.04
C ALA A 45 -0.72 1.06 20.93
N ALA A 46 -1.85 1.48 20.35
CA ALA A 46 -3.11 1.61 21.08
C ALA A 46 -3.58 0.27 21.69
N LYS A 47 -3.40 -0.84 20.97
CA LYS A 47 -3.72 -2.19 21.49
C LYS A 47 -2.80 -2.58 22.65
N LEU A 48 -1.49 -2.35 22.50
CA LEU A 48 -0.52 -2.62 23.57
C LEU A 48 -0.82 -1.78 24.81
N ARG A 49 -1.13 -0.48 24.62
CA ARG A 49 -1.53 0.42 25.70
C ARG A 49 -2.79 -0.08 26.42
N SER A 50 -3.81 -0.50 25.67
CA SER A 50 -5.05 -1.01 26.26
C SER A 50 -4.81 -2.27 27.10
N GLU A 51 -3.92 -3.15 26.67
CA GLU A 51 -3.53 -4.32 27.45
C GLU A 51 -2.76 -3.95 28.70
N LEU A 52 -1.79 -3.03 28.59
CA LEU A 52 -1.03 -2.52 29.73
C LEU A 52 -1.94 -1.89 30.80
N VAL A 53 -2.93 -1.09 30.40
CA VAL A 53 -3.93 -0.51 31.30
C VAL A 53 -4.76 -1.61 31.96
N ARG A 54 -5.16 -2.62 31.20
CA ARG A 54 -6.04 -3.71 31.69
C ARG A 54 -5.34 -4.67 32.65
N SER A 55 -4.13 -5.13 32.29
CA SER A 55 -3.43 -6.22 33.01
C SER A 55 -2.20 -5.77 33.78
N GLY A 56 -1.74 -4.54 33.60
CA GLY A 56 -0.50 -4.01 34.20
C GLY A 56 0.78 -4.44 33.48
N GLU A 57 0.69 -5.33 32.50
CA GLU A 57 1.83 -5.83 31.71
C GLU A 57 1.41 -6.17 30.28
N ILE A 58 2.38 -6.33 29.40
CA ILE A 58 2.18 -6.81 28.03
C ILE A 58 2.83 -8.18 27.91
N SER A 59 2.04 -9.23 28.07
CA SER A 59 2.54 -10.60 28.02
C SER A 59 2.86 -11.07 26.59
N VAL A 60 3.78 -12.02 26.44
CA VAL A 60 4.10 -12.69 25.16
C VAL A 60 2.85 -13.32 24.54
N THR A 61 2.00 -13.93 25.37
CA THR A 61 0.75 -14.55 24.93
C THR A 61 -0.19 -13.53 24.27
N TYR A 62 -0.23 -12.30 24.79
CA TYR A 62 -1.03 -11.23 24.18
C TYR A 62 -0.44 -10.79 22.83
N LEU A 63 0.89 -10.65 22.74
CA LEU A 63 1.56 -10.33 21.48
C LEU A 63 1.27 -11.39 20.40
N ASP A 64 1.35 -12.66 20.78
CA ASP A 64 1.05 -13.79 19.90
C ASP A 64 -0.40 -13.77 19.42
N ARG A 65 -1.35 -13.46 20.30
CA ARG A 65 -2.78 -13.33 19.98
C ARG A 65 -3.04 -12.27 18.92
N ILE A 66 -2.37 -11.12 18.97
CA ILE A 66 -2.49 -10.06 17.94
C ILE A 66 -2.12 -10.59 16.57
N VAL A 67 -1.08 -11.41 16.49
CA VAL A 67 -0.56 -11.95 15.22
C VAL A 67 -1.37 -13.14 14.73
N LEU A 68 -1.71 -14.07 15.64
CA LEU A 68 -2.40 -15.33 15.33
C LEU A 68 -3.83 -15.15 14.83
N ARG A 69 -4.48 -14.02 15.11
CA ARG A 69 -5.82 -13.71 14.57
C ARG A 69 -5.88 -13.64 13.04
N HIS A 70 -4.72 -13.54 12.37
CA HIS A 70 -4.65 -13.50 10.92
C HIS A 70 -4.47 -14.91 10.35
N SER A 71 -5.46 -15.41 9.60
CA SER A 71 -5.37 -16.66 8.83
C SER A 71 -4.45 -16.53 7.62
N ASN A 72 -4.48 -15.37 6.95
CA ASN A 72 -3.67 -15.09 5.77
C ASN A 72 -2.20 -14.86 6.14
N ASN A 73 -1.27 -15.59 5.49
CA ASN A 73 0.17 -15.53 5.78
C ASN A 73 0.80 -14.16 5.53
N THR A 74 0.32 -13.40 4.54
CA THR A 74 0.80 -12.03 4.27
C THR A 74 0.44 -11.09 5.39
N SER A 75 -0.82 -11.12 5.85
CA SER A 75 -1.31 -10.31 6.96
C SER A 75 -0.63 -10.71 8.28
N PHE A 76 -0.49 -12.00 8.53
CA PHE A 76 0.24 -12.55 9.68
C PHE A 76 1.68 -12.00 9.71
N ASN A 77 2.44 -12.18 8.65
CA ASN A 77 3.84 -11.76 8.58
C ASN A 77 3.99 -10.23 8.65
N THR A 78 3.07 -9.49 8.07
CA THR A 78 3.07 -8.03 8.10
C THR A 78 2.80 -7.51 9.52
N THR A 79 1.77 -8.04 10.20
CA THR A 79 1.44 -7.65 11.57
C THR A 79 2.57 -8.03 12.53
N ARG A 80 3.11 -9.25 12.40
CA ARG A 80 4.26 -9.71 13.19
C ARG A 80 5.47 -8.77 13.04
N ARG A 81 5.81 -8.38 11.82
CA ARG A 81 6.93 -7.47 11.55
C ARG A 81 6.72 -6.09 12.19
N HIS A 82 5.52 -5.51 12.05
CA HIS A 82 5.21 -4.21 12.64
C HIS A 82 5.19 -4.26 14.17
N LEU A 83 4.63 -5.34 14.73
CA LEU A 83 4.63 -5.55 16.17
C LEU A 83 6.06 -5.68 16.71
N ASN A 84 6.93 -6.45 16.04
CA ASN A 84 8.32 -6.59 16.43
C ASN A 84 9.09 -5.25 16.38
N VAL A 85 8.74 -4.33 15.47
CA VAL A 85 9.34 -2.98 15.45
C VAL A 85 9.02 -2.23 16.75
N LEU A 86 7.77 -2.26 17.23
CA LEU A 86 7.38 -1.60 18.47
C LEU A 86 7.98 -2.32 19.71
N VAL A 87 7.90 -3.65 19.76
CA VAL A 87 8.44 -4.44 20.88
C VAL A 87 9.95 -4.26 21.00
N ASN A 88 10.68 -4.29 19.88
CA ASN A 88 12.13 -4.04 19.90
C ASN A 88 12.43 -2.63 20.40
N TYR A 89 11.73 -1.62 19.90
CA TYR A 89 11.93 -0.25 20.31
C TYR A 89 11.68 -0.07 21.83
N LEU A 90 10.56 -0.60 22.34
CA LEU A 90 10.23 -0.57 23.77
C LEU A 90 11.34 -1.21 24.62
N ARG A 91 11.74 -2.43 24.25
CA ARG A 91 12.77 -3.17 24.98
C ARG A 91 14.14 -2.51 24.94
N ASP A 92 14.55 -2.03 23.76
CA ASP A 92 15.84 -1.38 23.56
C ASP A 92 15.94 -0.04 24.31
N ASN A 93 14.78 0.53 24.74
CA ASN A 93 14.69 1.70 25.62
C ASN A 93 14.28 1.35 27.05
N GLY A 94 14.49 0.10 27.50
CA GLY A 94 14.36 -0.31 28.89
C GLY A 94 12.94 -0.64 29.35
N PHE A 95 11.93 -0.63 28.47
CA PHE A 95 10.58 -1.05 28.85
C PHE A 95 10.54 -2.57 29.06
N PRO A 96 9.94 -3.07 30.18
CA PRO A 96 9.90 -4.50 30.49
C PRO A 96 8.91 -5.24 29.60
N ILE A 97 9.36 -5.73 28.46
CA ILE A 97 8.57 -6.49 27.49
C ILE A 97 9.41 -7.59 26.85
N ASP A 98 8.86 -8.78 26.75
CA ASP A 98 9.48 -9.91 26.07
C ASP A 98 9.04 -10.02 24.61
N LYS A 99 9.90 -10.59 23.78
CA LYS A 99 9.61 -10.81 22.36
C LYS A 99 8.77 -12.06 22.14
N SER A 100 7.82 -11.96 21.20
CA SER A 100 7.17 -13.13 20.62
C SER A 100 8.19 -14.06 19.95
N LYS A 101 8.03 -15.38 20.16
CA LYS A 101 8.82 -16.43 19.50
C LYS A 101 8.22 -16.88 18.16
N LEU A 102 7.10 -16.33 17.75
CA LEU A 102 6.46 -16.68 16.48
C LEU A 102 7.41 -16.44 15.29
N LYS A 103 7.56 -17.46 14.46
CA LYS A 103 8.32 -17.39 13.21
C LYS A 103 7.44 -16.89 12.08
N ALA A 104 8.06 -16.34 11.04
CA ALA A 104 7.35 -15.98 9.81
C ALA A 104 6.77 -17.25 9.16
N ARG A 105 5.53 -17.15 8.67
CA ARG A 105 4.91 -18.20 7.87
C ARG A 105 5.45 -18.15 6.44
N LYS A 106 5.67 -19.31 5.84
CA LYS A 106 6.06 -19.41 4.43
C LYS A 106 4.95 -18.81 3.57
N GLN A 107 5.31 -17.93 2.67
CA GLN A 107 4.41 -17.41 1.64
C GLN A 107 4.69 -18.17 0.35
N GLU A 108 3.65 -18.66 -0.27
CA GLU A 108 3.74 -19.15 -1.63
C GLU A 108 3.82 -17.95 -2.58
N GLU A 109 4.77 -17.98 -3.49
CA GLU A 109 4.86 -16.98 -4.55
C GLU A 109 3.68 -17.19 -5.50
N VAL A 110 2.83 -16.18 -5.58
CA VAL A 110 1.77 -16.16 -6.59
C VAL A 110 2.37 -15.63 -7.89
N LEU A 111 2.50 -16.51 -8.88
CA LEU A 111 2.92 -16.12 -10.21
C LEU A 111 1.85 -15.18 -10.81
N HIS A 112 2.24 -13.94 -11.07
CA HIS A 112 1.36 -13.01 -11.78
C HIS A 112 1.23 -13.46 -13.23
N LYS A 113 0.04 -13.98 -13.57
CA LYS A 113 -0.26 -14.39 -14.95
C LYS A 113 -0.31 -13.16 -15.85
N PRO A 114 0.44 -13.13 -16.95
CA PRO A 114 0.24 -12.12 -17.99
C PRO A 114 -1.16 -12.30 -18.59
N ILE A 115 -1.71 -11.20 -19.11
CA ILE A 115 -2.99 -11.25 -19.80
C ILE A 115 -2.76 -11.79 -21.20
N GLU A 116 -3.39 -12.90 -21.50
CA GLU A 116 -3.51 -13.39 -22.87
C GLU A 116 -4.51 -12.49 -23.62
N ASN A 117 -4.17 -12.13 -24.86
CA ASN A 117 -4.99 -11.26 -25.70
C ASN A 117 -5.41 -9.96 -25.00
N VAL A 118 -4.43 -9.10 -24.70
CA VAL A 118 -4.63 -7.81 -24.01
C VAL A 118 -5.63 -6.93 -24.76
N SER A 119 -5.63 -6.94 -26.09
CA SER A 119 -6.52 -6.10 -26.91
C SER A 119 -7.99 -6.40 -26.64
N SER A 120 -8.39 -7.68 -26.66
CA SER A 120 -9.78 -8.06 -26.40
C SER A 120 -10.22 -7.72 -24.98
N LYS A 121 -9.30 -7.83 -23.99
CA LYS A 121 -9.60 -7.43 -22.61
C LYS A 121 -9.75 -5.91 -22.47
N LEU A 122 -8.94 -5.13 -23.20
CA LEU A 122 -9.06 -3.68 -23.23
C LEU A 122 -10.39 -3.23 -23.85
N GLU A 123 -10.85 -3.90 -24.92
CA GLU A 123 -12.16 -3.60 -25.53
C GLU A 123 -13.32 -3.87 -24.56
N LEU A 124 -13.28 -4.98 -23.82
CA LEU A 124 -14.27 -5.25 -22.78
C LEU A 124 -14.26 -4.20 -21.66
N VAL A 125 -13.08 -3.77 -21.24
CA VAL A 125 -12.96 -2.71 -20.23
C VAL A 125 -13.48 -1.38 -20.79
N LYS A 126 -13.20 -1.07 -22.07
CA LYS A 126 -13.64 0.14 -22.76
C LYS A 126 -15.16 0.24 -22.82
N SER A 127 -15.84 -0.86 -23.17
CA SER A 127 -17.30 -0.93 -23.20
C SER A 127 -17.96 -0.77 -21.82
N TYR A 128 -17.25 -1.14 -20.76
CA TYR A 128 -17.76 -1.08 -19.39
C TYR A 128 -17.57 0.30 -18.75
N ASN A 129 -16.35 0.85 -18.79
CA ASN A 129 -16.04 2.11 -18.10
C ASN A 129 -14.81 2.80 -18.68
N LYS A 130 -14.99 4.02 -19.20
CA LYS A 130 -13.93 4.80 -19.84
C LYS A 130 -12.74 5.09 -18.92
N ASN A 131 -12.97 5.44 -17.65
CA ASN A 131 -11.88 5.73 -16.71
C ASN A 131 -11.06 4.49 -16.41
N LEU A 132 -11.71 3.34 -16.22
CA LEU A 132 -11.02 2.07 -16.04
C LEU A 132 -10.22 1.68 -17.28
N TYR A 133 -10.77 1.89 -18.46
CA TYR A 133 -10.09 1.65 -19.73
C TYR A 133 -8.81 2.47 -19.85
N ILE A 134 -8.88 3.78 -19.64
CA ILE A 134 -7.71 4.67 -19.67
C ILE A 134 -6.69 4.26 -18.61
N CYS A 135 -7.14 3.87 -17.43
CA CYS A 135 -6.24 3.35 -16.40
C CYS A 135 -5.50 2.08 -16.85
N CYS A 136 -6.21 1.10 -17.42
CA CYS A 136 -5.61 -0.13 -17.94
C CYS A 136 -4.66 0.16 -19.10
N LEU A 137 -5.04 1.08 -20.00
CA LEU A 137 -4.26 1.48 -21.16
C LEU A 137 -2.94 2.16 -20.75
N LEU A 138 -2.98 3.10 -19.80
CA LEU A 138 -1.78 3.73 -19.23
C LEU A 138 -0.93 2.73 -18.43
N THR A 139 -1.57 1.77 -17.76
CA THR A 139 -0.86 0.71 -17.04
C THR A 139 -0.10 -0.18 -18.01
N TYR A 140 -0.70 -0.55 -19.13
CA TYR A 140 -0.10 -1.40 -20.16
C TYR A 140 0.94 -0.64 -20.99
N GLY A 141 0.57 0.50 -21.56
CA GLY A 141 1.40 1.22 -22.53
C GLY A 141 2.50 2.08 -21.93
N CYS A 142 2.26 2.63 -20.73
CA CYS A 142 3.20 3.53 -20.05
C CYS A 142 3.85 2.89 -18.81
N LEU A 143 3.50 1.66 -18.48
CA LEU A 143 3.97 0.94 -17.29
C LEU A 143 3.79 1.75 -16.00
N LEU A 144 2.72 2.52 -15.88
CA LEU A 144 2.39 3.29 -14.68
C LEU A 144 1.61 2.45 -13.66
N ARG A 145 1.71 2.84 -12.38
CA ARG A 145 0.98 2.17 -11.29
C ARG A 145 -0.42 2.76 -11.11
N PRO A 146 -1.50 1.94 -11.13
CA PRO A 146 -2.88 2.42 -11.12
C PRO A 146 -3.22 3.35 -9.95
N HIS A 147 -2.87 2.94 -8.73
CA HIS A 147 -3.42 3.56 -7.52
C HIS A 147 -2.73 4.85 -7.09
N LYS A 148 -1.46 5.04 -7.41
CA LYS A 148 -0.71 6.23 -6.99
C LYS A 148 -0.27 7.08 -8.19
N GLU A 149 0.35 6.47 -9.20
CA GLU A 149 0.87 7.23 -10.34
C GLU A 149 -0.29 7.67 -11.24
N ILE A 150 -1.11 6.74 -11.76
CA ILE A 150 -2.19 7.04 -12.71
C ILE A 150 -3.33 7.84 -12.06
N ARG A 151 -3.83 7.42 -10.90
CA ARG A 151 -4.97 8.06 -10.25
C ARG A 151 -4.76 9.55 -9.98
N LEU A 152 -3.53 9.96 -9.72
CA LEU A 152 -3.16 11.33 -9.39
C LEU A 152 -2.75 12.17 -10.61
N LEU A 153 -2.79 11.61 -11.84
CA LEU A 153 -2.41 12.36 -13.04
C LEU A 153 -3.31 13.56 -13.24
N LYS A 154 -2.67 14.68 -13.55
CA LYS A 154 -3.30 15.91 -14.03
C LYS A 154 -2.88 16.15 -15.46
N TRP A 155 -3.66 16.92 -16.20
CA TRP A 155 -3.31 17.28 -17.58
C TRP A 155 -1.99 18.07 -17.68
N GLY A 156 -1.63 18.81 -16.63
CA GLY A 156 -0.33 19.49 -16.54
C GLY A 156 0.87 18.57 -16.40
N ASP A 157 0.67 17.29 -16.06
CA ASP A 157 1.75 16.29 -16.02
C ASP A 157 2.15 15.85 -17.45
N PHE A 158 1.29 16.06 -18.44
CA PHE A 158 1.55 15.73 -19.84
C PHE A 158 2.24 16.87 -20.59
N SER A 159 3.03 16.51 -21.59
CA SER A 159 3.51 17.47 -22.60
C SER A 159 2.34 18.03 -23.41
N ASN A 160 2.58 19.12 -24.16
CA ASN A 160 1.52 19.76 -24.94
C ASN A 160 0.92 18.83 -26.00
N ASP A 161 1.73 18.00 -26.60
CA ASP A 161 1.38 17.00 -27.62
C ASP A 161 1.02 15.63 -27.03
N LEU A 162 0.90 15.52 -25.70
CA LEU A 162 0.65 14.29 -24.96
C LEU A 162 1.70 13.18 -25.16
N SER A 163 2.88 13.48 -25.71
CA SER A 163 3.92 12.46 -26.00
C SER A 163 4.67 11.97 -24.77
N PHE A 164 4.66 12.74 -23.68
CA PHE A 164 5.34 12.38 -22.43
C PHE A 164 4.50 12.73 -21.21
N ILE A 165 4.69 11.95 -20.15
CA ILE A 165 4.19 12.22 -18.78
C ILE A 165 5.40 12.49 -17.88
N ARG A 166 5.36 13.59 -17.12
CA ARG A 166 6.34 13.94 -16.11
C ARG A 166 5.81 13.61 -14.73
N LEU A 167 6.50 12.72 -14.02
CA LEU A 167 6.13 12.31 -12.67
C LEU A 167 7.17 12.83 -11.67
N SER A 168 6.72 13.57 -10.67
CA SER A 168 7.55 13.99 -9.56
C SER A 168 7.84 12.84 -8.59
N GLY A 169 8.99 12.87 -7.92
CA GLY A 169 9.47 11.78 -7.07
C GLY A 169 8.55 11.46 -5.89
N ASP A 170 7.77 12.40 -5.39
CA ASP A 170 6.78 12.18 -4.33
C ASP A 170 5.65 11.23 -4.73
N ARG A 171 5.33 11.16 -6.02
CA ARG A 171 4.32 10.26 -6.60
C ARG A 171 4.86 8.88 -6.97
N VAL A 172 6.17 8.76 -7.16
CA VAL A 172 6.83 7.53 -7.63
C VAL A 172 7.40 6.73 -6.46
N LYS A 173 7.37 5.40 -6.53
CA LYS A 173 7.91 4.52 -5.46
C LYS A 173 9.43 4.72 -5.25
N SER A 174 10.17 5.00 -6.33
CA SER A 174 11.62 5.25 -6.28
C SER A 174 12.02 6.61 -5.70
N LYS A 175 11.06 7.49 -5.45
CA LYS A 175 11.25 8.89 -5.05
C LYS A 175 12.14 9.72 -6.00
N ARG A 176 12.29 9.29 -7.25
CA ARG A 176 13.03 10.00 -8.32
C ARG A 176 12.07 10.50 -9.37
N ASN A 177 12.32 11.70 -9.90
CA ASN A 177 11.57 12.21 -11.03
C ASN A 177 11.69 11.26 -12.22
N ARG A 178 10.60 11.09 -12.96
CA ARG A 178 10.55 10.20 -14.11
C ARG A 178 9.78 10.84 -15.27
N VAL A 179 10.33 10.76 -16.46
CA VAL A 179 9.65 11.09 -17.71
C VAL A 179 9.28 9.78 -18.40
N VAL A 180 8.02 9.63 -18.76
CA VAL A 180 7.46 8.41 -19.35
C VAL A 180 6.91 8.71 -20.71
N PRO A 181 7.39 8.05 -21.78
CA PRO A 181 6.82 8.21 -23.12
C PRO A 181 5.40 7.64 -23.17
N VAL A 182 4.52 8.31 -23.91
CA VAL A 182 3.14 7.89 -24.13
C VAL A 182 3.01 7.38 -25.56
N PRO A 183 2.76 6.09 -25.78
CA PRO A 183 2.58 5.54 -27.12
C PRO A 183 1.41 6.19 -27.88
N LEU A 184 1.48 6.20 -29.20
CA LEU A 184 0.46 6.85 -30.05
C LEU A 184 -0.96 6.32 -29.79
N TYR A 185 -1.10 4.99 -29.65
CA TYR A 185 -2.40 4.36 -29.40
C TYR A 185 -2.98 4.71 -28.01
N VAL A 186 -2.15 5.16 -27.05
CA VAL A 186 -2.61 5.70 -25.77
C VAL A 186 -3.02 7.16 -25.93
N ARG A 187 -2.21 7.94 -26.66
CA ARG A 187 -2.48 9.37 -26.92
C ARG A 187 -3.82 9.59 -27.64
N SER A 188 -4.14 8.75 -28.62
CA SER A 188 -5.38 8.85 -29.41
C SER A 188 -6.65 8.68 -28.57
N GLU A 189 -6.56 8.07 -27.40
CA GLU A 189 -7.70 7.88 -26.48
C GLU A 189 -7.81 9.00 -25.42
N LEU A 190 -6.85 9.93 -25.39
CA LEU A 190 -6.80 11.02 -24.41
C LEU A 190 -7.34 12.32 -25.01
N VAL A 191 -8.21 12.98 -24.26
CA VAL A 191 -8.72 14.32 -24.61
C VAL A 191 -8.23 15.29 -23.54
N LYS A 192 -7.32 16.20 -23.93
CA LYS A 192 -6.68 17.14 -23.03
C LYS A 192 -7.67 18.14 -22.44
N GLY A 193 -7.63 18.29 -21.12
CA GLY A 193 -8.40 19.27 -20.37
C GLY A 193 -7.49 20.34 -19.72
N PRO A 194 -8.06 21.17 -18.82
CA PRO A 194 -7.31 22.18 -18.09
C PRO A 194 -6.15 21.58 -17.29
N SER A 195 -5.00 22.23 -17.28
CA SER A 195 -3.74 21.69 -16.73
C SER A 195 -3.80 21.27 -15.25
N ASN A 196 -4.57 21.97 -14.42
CA ASN A 196 -4.76 21.69 -13.00
C ASN A 196 -5.80 20.58 -12.71
N TYR A 197 -6.53 20.11 -13.74
CA TYR A 197 -7.56 19.09 -13.57
C TYR A 197 -6.98 17.68 -13.65
N ASN A 198 -7.50 16.81 -12.77
CA ASN A 198 -7.23 15.39 -12.82
C ASN A 198 -7.90 14.76 -14.05
N ILE A 199 -7.18 13.87 -14.74
CA ILE A 199 -7.63 13.30 -16.03
C ILE A 199 -8.88 12.40 -15.92
N PHE A 200 -9.23 11.95 -14.70
CA PHE A 200 -10.34 11.02 -14.46
C PHE A 200 -11.56 11.71 -13.84
N SER A 201 -11.36 12.60 -12.89
CA SER A 201 -12.46 13.26 -12.17
C SER A 201 -13.01 14.46 -12.93
N GLY A 202 -12.26 15.01 -13.87
CA GLY A 202 -12.62 16.25 -14.57
C GLY A 202 -12.58 17.50 -13.68
N GLY A 203 -11.93 17.42 -12.52
CA GLY A 203 -11.74 18.52 -11.57
C GLY A 203 -10.35 18.46 -10.93
N GLU A 204 -10.04 19.37 -10.01
CA GLU A 204 -8.71 19.46 -9.40
C GLU A 204 -8.39 18.29 -8.48
N LYS A 205 -9.41 17.71 -7.84
CA LYS A 205 -9.26 16.63 -6.85
C LYS A 205 -9.35 15.27 -7.53
N ALA A 206 -8.38 14.41 -7.26
CA ALA A 206 -8.41 13.03 -7.70
C ALA A 206 -9.45 12.22 -6.91
N TYR A 207 -9.98 11.15 -7.52
CA TYR A 207 -10.79 10.15 -6.81
C TYR A 207 -10.05 9.55 -5.61
N ASN A 208 -10.77 8.91 -4.69
CA ASN A 208 -10.19 8.26 -3.52
C ASN A 208 -9.24 7.10 -3.87
N ASN A 209 -8.42 6.67 -2.90
CA ASN A 209 -7.40 5.63 -3.12
C ASN A 209 -7.94 4.29 -3.60
N SER A 210 -9.19 3.97 -3.29
CA SER A 210 -9.82 2.70 -3.63
C SER A 210 -10.58 2.72 -4.97
N TYR A 211 -10.67 3.88 -5.64
CA TYR A 211 -11.51 4.06 -6.82
C TYR A 211 -11.30 2.95 -7.87
N PHE A 212 -10.10 2.81 -8.39
CA PHE A 212 -9.81 1.81 -9.43
C PHE A 212 -9.95 0.37 -8.92
N SER A 213 -9.64 0.09 -7.66
CA SER A 213 -9.87 -1.24 -7.07
C SER A 213 -11.36 -1.59 -7.03
N LEU A 214 -12.21 -0.64 -6.65
CA LEU A 214 -13.65 -0.83 -6.58
C LEU A 214 -14.27 -0.98 -7.97
N VAL A 215 -13.88 -0.14 -8.94
CA VAL A 215 -14.37 -0.23 -10.32
C VAL A 215 -13.92 -1.54 -10.96
N TRP A 216 -12.67 -1.98 -10.75
CA TRP A 216 -12.16 -3.26 -11.21
C TRP A 216 -12.93 -4.44 -10.61
N LYS A 217 -13.21 -4.40 -9.30
CA LYS A 217 -14.00 -5.45 -8.63
C LYS A 217 -15.42 -5.55 -9.20
N ARG A 218 -16.06 -4.40 -9.50
CA ARG A 218 -17.38 -4.38 -10.15
C ARG A 218 -17.30 -4.93 -11.57
N PHE A 219 -16.32 -4.53 -12.35
CA PHE A 219 -16.07 -5.04 -13.70
C PHE A 219 -15.92 -6.57 -13.70
N LYS A 220 -15.11 -7.15 -12.82
CA LYS A 220 -14.97 -8.61 -12.71
C LYS A 220 -16.29 -9.32 -12.37
N ARG A 221 -17.15 -8.70 -11.58
CA ARG A 221 -18.48 -9.24 -11.29
C ARG A 221 -19.39 -9.25 -12.53
N SER A 222 -19.29 -8.22 -13.37
CA SER A 222 -20.06 -8.14 -14.62
C SER A 222 -19.53 -9.07 -15.71
N PHE A 223 -18.27 -9.47 -15.64
CA PHE A 223 -17.60 -10.36 -16.60
C PHE A 223 -16.91 -11.54 -15.90
N PRO A 224 -17.67 -12.53 -15.42
CA PRO A 224 -17.14 -13.68 -14.66
C PRO A 224 -16.12 -14.53 -15.42
N ALA A 225 -16.12 -14.48 -16.75
CA ALA A 225 -15.13 -15.17 -17.60
C ALA A 225 -13.71 -14.61 -17.49
N ILE A 226 -13.51 -13.49 -16.77
CA ILE A 226 -12.19 -12.96 -16.51
C ILE A 226 -11.59 -13.72 -15.32
N ASP A 227 -10.46 -14.40 -15.57
CA ASP A 227 -9.71 -15.16 -14.56
C ASP A 227 -9.49 -14.31 -13.28
N ASP A 228 -9.75 -14.92 -12.12
CA ASP A 228 -9.61 -14.29 -10.82
C ASP A 228 -8.16 -13.87 -10.52
N GLY A 229 -7.17 -14.51 -11.12
CA GLY A 229 -5.77 -14.14 -11.05
C GLY A 229 -5.43 -12.84 -11.80
N ILE A 230 -6.30 -12.35 -12.71
CA ILE A 230 -6.06 -11.10 -13.44
C ILE A 230 -6.40 -9.90 -12.56
N THR A 231 -5.44 -8.99 -12.45
CA THR A 231 -5.54 -7.74 -11.69
C THR A 231 -5.20 -6.54 -12.59
N LEU A 232 -5.39 -5.31 -12.10
CA LEU A 232 -4.91 -4.12 -12.80
C LEU A 232 -3.39 -4.16 -13.05
N TYR A 233 -2.63 -4.78 -12.14
CA TYR A 233 -1.18 -4.96 -12.33
C TYR A 233 -0.81 -5.96 -13.42
N SER A 234 -1.71 -6.88 -13.78
CA SER A 234 -1.48 -7.81 -14.89
C SER A 234 -1.28 -7.08 -16.22
N PHE A 235 -1.97 -5.95 -16.44
CA PHE A 235 -1.73 -5.08 -17.62
C PHE A 235 -0.29 -4.55 -17.63
N ARG A 236 0.26 -4.17 -16.48
CA ARG A 236 1.64 -3.71 -16.39
C ARG A 236 2.65 -4.82 -16.71
N HIS A 237 2.40 -6.01 -16.20
CA HIS A 237 3.24 -7.18 -16.50
C HIS A 237 3.19 -7.53 -17.98
N SER A 238 2.00 -7.56 -18.58
CA SER A 238 1.85 -7.82 -20.02
C SER A 238 2.52 -6.74 -20.87
N GLY A 239 2.40 -5.45 -20.50
CA GLY A 239 3.09 -4.35 -21.18
C GLY A 239 4.62 -4.46 -21.08
N ALA A 240 5.14 -4.82 -19.91
CA ALA A 240 6.57 -5.04 -19.73
C ALA A 240 7.09 -6.20 -20.58
N MET A 241 6.35 -7.31 -20.63
CA MET A 241 6.69 -8.46 -21.48
C MET A 241 6.66 -8.09 -22.97
N GLU A 242 5.69 -7.29 -23.41
CA GLU A 242 5.59 -6.84 -24.79
C GLU A 242 6.78 -5.94 -25.19
N ILE A 243 7.17 -5.00 -24.33
CA ILE A 243 8.37 -4.18 -24.55
C ILE A 243 9.61 -5.06 -24.62
N TYR A 244 9.74 -6.05 -23.73
CA TYR A 244 10.88 -6.97 -23.75
C TYR A 244 10.91 -7.81 -25.04
N ARG A 245 9.77 -8.37 -25.46
CA ARG A 245 9.67 -9.14 -26.71
C ARG A 245 10.12 -8.33 -27.93
N ARG A 246 9.71 -7.04 -27.99
CA ARG A 246 10.05 -6.15 -29.11
C ARG A 246 11.50 -5.65 -29.10
N THR A 247 12.10 -5.52 -27.92
CA THR A 247 13.39 -4.83 -27.81
C THR A 247 14.55 -5.73 -27.36
N GLY A 248 14.27 -6.91 -26.80
CA GLY A 248 15.25 -7.79 -26.18
C GLY A 248 15.98 -7.20 -24.96
N SER A 249 15.57 -6.02 -24.48
CA SER A 249 16.33 -5.23 -23.51
C SER A 249 15.59 -5.03 -22.19
N LEU A 250 16.11 -5.64 -21.12
CA LEU A 250 15.66 -5.38 -19.75
C LEU A 250 15.96 -3.94 -19.30
N HIS A 251 17.01 -3.33 -19.85
CA HIS A 251 17.37 -1.95 -19.51
C HIS A 251 16.31 -0.92 -19.91
N LYS A 252 15.63 -1.16 -21.03
CA LYS A 252 14.48 -0.32 -21.47
C LYS A 252 13.26 -0.41 -20.55
N LEU A 253 13.16 -1.48 -19.74
CA LEU A 253 12.07 -1.62 -18.74
C LEU A 253 12.37 -0.89 -17.43
N GLN A 254 13.63 -0.55 -17.16
CA GLN A 254 14.05 0.10 -15.92
C GLN A 254 13.99 1.62 -15.99
N ARG A 255 13.90 2.19 -17.16
CA ARG A 255 13.74 3.63 -17.42
C ARG A 255 12.26 4.00 -17.39
#